data_09a9beb7f61d0da2fd8a5b8ce21557fb
#
_entry.id   09a9beb7f61d0da2fd8a5b8ce21557fb
#
_cell.length_a   1.000
_cell.length_b   1.000
_cell.length_c   1.000
_cell.angle_alpha   90.00
_cell.angle_beta   90.00
_cell.angle_gamma   90.00
#
_symmetry.space_group_name_H-M   'P 1'
#
loop_
_entity.id
_entity.type
_entity.pdbx_description
1 polymer ?
#
loop_
_entity_poly.entity_id
_entity_poly.type
_entity_poly.pdbx_seq_one_letter_code
_entity_poly.pdbx_strand_id
1 'polypeptide(L)'
;MKFQSFIKFFAIILLMQGAAFSADDEHDHDHSAHSDEPFYGHVGIRLHLDHVNDAGESDEEVNELYTHSHIELGSRIAEGLNIDTNLKIEGEPGGHNHGGVSRTHDGDDRIFEDHPLIVESLTLTYSHEDFSAYIGKFNPKVGLDYHSFPGLWSYSMIEEYKIAERIGAGLKYGTNLDDFGTHQLNISAFHVDTTFLSDALLDSRGHTSKEDGGLGNTEDFDSYAISLGGKDFYSLNNNIAERVSYRFGYAHQEAGTAESDEERYSASIV
;
A
#
# COMPACT_ATOMS: atom_id res chain seq x y z
N MET A 1 -27.41 -13.68 0.39
CA MET A 1 -27.15 -14.83 1.32
C MET A 1 -25.65 -15.19 1.43
N LYS A 2 -24.73 -14.42 0.81
CA LYS A 2 -23.26 -14.68 0.86
C LYS A 2 -22.50 -13.81 1.87
N PHE A 3 -23.10 -12.72 2.34
CA PHE A 3 -22.47 -11.73 3.24
C PHE A 3 -22.28 -12.23 4.68
N GLN A 4 -23.21 -13.03 5.20
CA GLN A 4 -23.09 -13.57 6.57
C GLN A 4 -21.99 -14.64 6.74
N SER A 5 -21.56 -15.28 5.66
CA SER A 5 -20.47 -16.26 5.71
C SER A 5 -19.11 -15.61 5.79
N PHE A 6 -18.95 -14.44 5.17
CA PHE A 6 -17.70 -13.66 5.19
C PHE A 6 -17.45 -13.07 6.59
N ILE A 7 -18.49 -12.53 7.22
CA ILE A 7 -18.41 -12.01 8.60
C ILE A 7 -18.06 -13.12 9.61
N LYS A 8 -18.57 -14.34 9.40
CA LYS A 8 -18.24 -15.49 10.27
C LYS A 8 -16.79 -15.95 10.11
N PHE A 9 -16.23 -15.87 8.93
CA PHE A 9 -14.82 -16.18 8.69
C PHE A 9 -13.90 -15.14 9.37
N PHE A 10 -14.23 -13.86 9.30
CA PHE A 10 -13.52 -12.80 9.99
C PHE A 10 -13.64 -12.84 11.52
N ALA A 11 -14.81 -13.19 12.05
CA ALA A 11 -15.03 -13.30 13.49
C ALA A 11 -14.27 -14.49 14.13
N ILE A 12 -13.95 -15.52 13.35
CA ILE A 12 -13.16 -16.68 13.84
C ILE A 12 -11.66 -16.31 13.91
N ILE A 13 -11.17 -15.45 13.03
CA ILE A 13 -9.77 -14.97 13.06
C ILE A 13 -9.53 -14.03 14.27
N LEU A 14 -10.53 -13.25 14.66
CA LEU A 14 -10.40 -12.29 15.79
C LEU A 14 -10.40 -12.98 17.18
N LEU A 15 -10.74 -14.25 17.27
CA LEU A 15 -10.81 -15.01 18.53
C LEU A 15 -9.54 -15.82 18.84
N MET A 16 -8.53 -15.80 17.98
CA MET A 16 -7.28 -16.50 18.22
C MET A 16 -6.24 -15.57 18.86
N GLN A 17 -5.93 -15.89 20.09
CA GLN A 17 -5.07 -15.21 21.06
C GLN A 17 -3.68 -14.89 20.55
N GLY A 18 -3.23 -13.67 20.86
CA GLY A 18 -1.82 -13.31 20.86
C GLY A 18 -1.42 -12.14 19.97
N ALA A 19 -2.25 -11.11 19.81
CA ALA A 19 -1.81 -9.87 19.20
C ALA A 19 -0.81 -9.16 20.13
N ALA A 20 0.44 -9.12 19.73
CA ALA A 20 1.40 -8.20 20.32
C ALA A 20 1.07 -6.79 19.80
N PHE A 21 0.72 -5.87 20.67
CA PHE A 21 0.57 -4.46 20.32
C PHE A 21 1.97 -3.83 20.33
N SER A 22 2.44 -3.43 19.17
CA SER A 22 3.63 -2.59 19.02
C SER A 22 3.15 -1.25 18.44
N ALA A 23 3.57 -0.17 19.09
CA ALA A 23 3.36 1.19 18.58
C ALA A 23 4.64 1.56 17.82
N ASP A 24 4.80 1.03 16.63
CA ASP A 24 5.92 1.35 15.76
C ASP A 24 5.44 1.81 14.39
N ASP A 25 6.23 2.73 13.82
CA ASP A 25 6.01 3.38 12.54
C ASP A 25 5.76 2.39 11.40
N GLU A 26 4.96 2.82 10.42
CA GLU A 26 4.72 2.13 9.15
C GLU A 26 6.05 1.83 8.43
N HIS A 27 6.73 0.78 8.82
CA HIS A 27 7.82 0.22 8.04
C HIS A 27 7.24 -0.75 7.00
N ASP A 28 7.79 -0.69 5.80
CA ASP A 28 7.57 -1.72 4.76
C ASP A 28 8.15 -3.04 5.31
N HIS A 29 7.33 -3.71 6.13
CA HIS A 29 7.73 -4.96 6.76
C HIS A 29 7.90 -6.00 5.67
N ASP A 30 9.13 -6.38 5.43
CA ASP A 30 9.44 -7.57 4.66
C ASP A 30 8.94 -8.79 5.47
N HIS A 31 7.71 -9.20 5.19
CA HIS A 31 7.03 -10.33 5.85
C HIS A 31 7.78 -11.68 5.69
N SER A 32 8.90 -11.68 4.97
CA SER A 32 9.76 -12.86 4.82
C SER A 32 10.45 -13.30 6.12
N ALA A 33 10.48 -12.45 7.15
CA ALA A 33 11.15 -12.73 8.43
C ALA A 33 10.23 -13.33 9.51
N HIS A 34 8.92 -13.48 9.25
CA HIS A 34 8.01 -14.03 10.23
C HIS A 34 8.06 -15.55 10.27
N SER A 35 8.75 -15.99 11.28
CA SER A 35 8.64 -17.17 12.15
C SER A 35 7.75 -18.32 11.68
N ASP A 36 7.98 -19.47 12.26
CA ASP A 36 7.24 -20.72 12.10
C ASP A 36 5.76 -20.68 12.52
N GLU A 37 5.21 -19.50 12.81
CA GLU A 37 3.81 -19.33 13.19
C GLU A 37 2.88 -19.42 11.98
N PRO A 38 1.82 -20.23 12.07
CA PRO A 38 0.86 -20.41 10.98
C PRO A 38 0.01 -19.15 10.70
N PHE A 39 -0.13 -18.27 11.70
CA PHE A 39 -0.86 -17.00 11.61
C PHE A 39 -0.06 -15.88 12.26
N TYR A 40 -0.01 -14.74 11.63
CA TYR A 40 0.63 -13.53 12.11
C TYR A 40 -0.19 -12.30 11.74
N GLY A 41 0.04 -11.20 12.43
CA GLY A 41 -0.64 -9.95 12.11
C GLY A 41 -0.15 -8.78 12.93
N HIS A 42 -0.41 -7.60 12.43
CA HIS A 42 -0.10 -6.32 13.05
C HIS A 42 -1.30 -5.38 12.94
N VAL A 43 -1.50 -4.52 13.93
CA VAL A 43 -2.53 -3.47 13.93
C VAL A 43 -1.84 -2.15 14.25
N GLY A 44 -1.85 -1.24 13.30
CA GLY A 44 -1.40 0.14 13.47
C GLY A 44 -2.60 1.07 13.61
N ILE A 45 -2.65 1.86 14.69
CA ILE A 45 -3.68 2.85 14.91
C ILE A 45 -3.03 4.22 14.97
N ARG A 46 -3.44 5.11 14.06
CA ARG A 46 -3.01 6.50 14.03
C ARG A 46 -4.23 7.41 14.01
N LEU A 47 -4.29 8.35 14.95
CA LEU A 47 -5.33 9.36 15.03
C LEU A 47 -4.75 10.71 14.67
N HIS A 48 -5.46 11.44 13.83
CA HIS A 48 -5.12 12.80 13.42
C HIS A 48 -6.21 13.75 13.91
N LEU A 49 -5.78 14.88 14.44
CA LEU A 49 -6.64 15.99 14.80
C LEU A 49 -6.11 17.24 14.10
N ASP A 50 -6.85 17.70 13.13
CA ASP A 50 -6.57 18.95 12.43
C ASP A 50 -7.53 20.03 12.92
N HIS A 51 -6.98 21.22 13.16
CA HIS A 51 -7.73 22.36 13.67
C HIS A 51 -7.30 23.62 12.91
N VAL A 52 -8.20 24.13 12.10
CA VAL A 52 -8.00 25.36 11.33
C VAL A 52 -8.95 26.43 11.90
N ASN A 53 -8.40 27.51 12.47
CA ASN A 53 -9.16 28.51 13.20
C ASN A 53 -8.99 29.95 12.69
N ASP A 54 -8.29 30.18 11.61
CA ASP A 54 -8.12 31.49 10.97
C ASP A 54 -7.74 31.28 9.50
N ALA A 55 -8.70 30.88 8.70
CA ALA A 55 -8.54 30.72 7.26
C ALA A 55 -8.99 31.98 6.49
N GLY A 56 -8.60 32.07 5.22
CA GLY A 56 -9.01 33.16 4.34
C GLY A 56 -10.51 33.14 4.03
N GLU A 57 -11.10 31.96 4.04
CA GLU A 57 -12.53 31.71 3.87
C GLU A 57 -13.06 30.92 5.08
N SER A 58 -14.25 31.26 5.56
CA SER A 58 -14.79 30.68 6.81
C SER A 58 -15.19 29.21 6.69
N ASP A 59 -15.42 28.73 5.49
CA ASP A 59 -15.70 27.35 5.15
C ASP A 59 -14.44 26.44 5.16
N GLU A 60 -13.25 27.05 5.27
CA GLU A 60 -11.98 26.36 5.52
C GLU A 60 -11.65 26.25 7.02
N GLU A 61 -12.42 26.91 7.91
CA GLU A 61 -12.24 26.84 9.37
C GLU A 61 -12.97 25.62 9.92
N VAL A 62 -12.28 24.48 9.97
CA VAL A 62 -12.85 23.19 10.36
C VAL A 62 -12.02 22.49 11.44
N ASN A 63 -12.70 21.65 12.22
CA ASN A 63 -12.06 20.67 13.09
C ASN A 63 -12.27 19.27 12.48
N GLU A 64 -11.19 18.56 12.25
CA GLU A 64 -11.24 17.20 11.75
C GLU A 64 -10.55 16.25 12.71
N LEU A 65 -11.25 15.20 13.14
CA LEU A 65 -10.69 14.06 13.85
C LEU A 65 -10.90 12.81 12.99
N TYR A 66 -9.82 12.26 12.49
CA TYR A 66 -9.87 11.09 11.61
C TYR A 66 -8.80 10.07 11.99
N THR A 67 -8.91 8.88 11.42
CA THR A 67 -7.91 7.83 11.59
C THR A 67 -7.26 7.47 10.26
N HIS A 68 -5.99 7.12 10.35
CA HIS A 68 -5.23 6.47 9.29
C HIS A 68 -4.65 5.19 9.89
N SER A 69 -5.46 4.16 9.91
CA SER A 69 -5.15 2.91 10.63
C SER A 69 -5.11 1.73 9.65
N HIS A 70 -4.31 0.74 9.98
CA HIS A 70 -4.18 -0.45 9.16
C HIS A 70 -4.20 -1.73 10.00
N ILE A 71 -4.61 -2.81 9.37
CA ILE A 71 -4.62 -4.17 9.93
C ILE A 71 -3.94 -5.08 8.91
N GLU A 72 -2.79 -5.58 9.26
CA GLU A 72 -2.06 -6.58 8.47
C GLU A 72 -2.31 -7.96 9.04
N LEU A 73 -2.68 -8.89 8.19
CA LEU A 73 -2.90 -10.28 8.57
C LEU A 73 -2.26 -11.19 7.54
N GLY A 74 -1.61 -12.24 8.04
CA GLY A 74 -1.00 -13.24 7.19
C GLY A 74 -1.23 -14.66 7.70
N SER A 75 -1.21 -15.59 6.78
CA SER A 75 -1.31 -17.02 7.09
C SER A 75 -0.41 -17.84 6.18
N ARG A 76 0.39 -18.72 6.79
CA ARG A 76 1.12 -19.75 6.07
C ARG A 76 0.17 -20.89 5.73
N ILE A 77 -0.05 -21.12 4.44
CA ILE A 77 -0.89 -22.22 3.94
C ILE A 77 -0.09 -23.49 3.77
N ALA A 78 1.14 -23.38 3.29
CA ALA A 78 2.08 -24.47 3.09
C ALA A 78 3.51 -23.94 3.16
N GLU A 79 4.51 -24.81 3.06
CA GLU A 79 5.90 -24.40 2.98
C GLU A 79 6.12 -23.47 1.78
N GLY A 80 6.62 -22.26 2.06
CA GLY A 80 6.82 -21.21 1.07
C GLY A 80 5.54 -20.54 0.55
N LEU A 81 4.34 -20.98 0.93
CA LEU A 81 3.07 -20.44 0.42
C LEU A 81 2.30 -19.69 1.52
N ASN A 82 2.14 -18.39 1.35
CA ASN A 82 1.48 -17.49 2.28
C ASN A 82 0.31 -16.77 1.60
N ILE A 83 -0.67 -16.41 2.41
CA ILE A 83 -1.70 -15.40 2.10
C ILE A 83 -1.49 -14.21 3.02
N ASP A 84 -1.44 -13.01 2.45
CA ASP A 84 -1.23 -11.77 3.18
C ASP A 84 -2.29 -10.75 2.78
N THR A 85 -2.79 -9.98 3.75
CA THR A 85 -3.74 -8.91 3.49
C THR A 85 -3.42 -7.70 4.34
N ASN A 86 -3.55 -6.52 3.74
CA ASN A 86 -3.54 -5.24 4.43
C ASN A 86 -4.91 -4.58 4.26
N LEU A 87 -5.54 -4.28 5.38
CA LEU A 87 -6.80 -3.55 5.45
C LEU A 87 -6.51 -2.15 5.99
N LYS A 88 -7.03 -1.14 5.34
CA LYS A 88 -6.96 0.25 5.81
C LYS A 88 -8.31 0.74 6.29
N ILE A 89 -8.31 1.51 7.36
CA ILE A 89 -9.41 2.39 7.77
C ILE A 89 -8.85 3.80 7.69
N GLU A 90 -9.31 4.56 6.73
CA GLU A 90 -8.75 5.86 6.42
C GLU A 90 -9.88 6.87 6.25
N GLY A 91 -9.91 7.90 7.12
CA GLY A 91 -10.74 9.07 6.90
C GLY A 91 -10.03 9.95 5.89
N GLU A 92 -10.65 10.25 4.78
CA GLU A 92 -10.08 11.19 3.81
C GLU A 92 -10.26 12.62 4.31
N PRO A 93 -9.20 13.32 4.74
CA PRO A 93 -9.24 14.77 4.80
C PRO A 93 -9.47 15.29 3.38
N GLY A 94 -10.33 16.28 3.22
CA GLY A 94 -10.67 16.80 1.90
C GLY A 94 -9.43 17.17 1.10
N GLY A 95 -9.18 16.48 -0.01
CA GLY A 95 -8.14 16.83 -0.95
C GLY A 95 -7.29 15.71 -1.55
N HIS A 96 -7.30 14.51 -1.01
CA HIS A 96 -6.56 13.39 -1.61
C HIS A 96 -7.49 12.51 -2.45
N ASN A 97 -7.33 12.59 -3.75
CA ASN A 97 -8.18 11.90 -4.71
C ASN A 97 -7.53 10.58 -5.16
N HIS A 98 -7.81 9.49 -4.47
CA HIS A 98 -7.47 8.13 -4.92
C HIS A 98 -8.53 7.56 -5.90
N GLY A 99 -8.94 8.37 -6.90
CA GLY A 99 -9.94 7.97 -7.89
C GLY A 99 -11.38 8.09 -7.40
N GLY A 100 -11.61 8.70 -6.25
CA GLY A 100 -12.93 8.99 -5.67
C GLY A 100 -13.34 10.45 -5.86
N VAL A 101 -14.55 10.75 -5.49
CA VAL A 101 -15.10 12.13 -5.53
C VAL A 101 -14.32 13.00 -4.55
N SER A 102 -13.69 14.07 -5.06
CA SER A 102 -13.11 15.11 -4.21
C SER A 102 -14.21 15.66 -3.30
N ARG A 103 -14.07 15.49 -1.99
CA ARG A 103 -14.99 16.09 -1.02
C ARG A 103 -14.57 17.52 -0.82
N THR A 104 -15.46 18.43 -1.13
CA THR A 104 -15.30 19.86 -0.80
C THR A 104 -15.59 20.02 0.69
N HIS A 105 -14.72 20.71 1.40
CA HIS A 105 -15.04 21.21 2.73
C HIS A 105 -16.24 22.14 2.60
N ASP A 106 -17.27 21.84 3.37
CA ASP A 106 -18.50 22.66 3.46
C ASP A 106 -18.54 23.52 4.73
N GLY A 107 -17.42 23.57 5.46
CA GLY A 107 -17.27 24.35 6.70
C GLY A 107 -17.80 23.67 7.95
N ASP A 108 -18.21 22.41 7.84
CA ASP A 108 -18.68 21.64 8.99
C ASP A 108 -17.54 20.86 9.65
N ASP A 109 -17.52 20.83 10.98
CA ASP A 109 -16.61 20.00 11.75
C ASP A 109 -16.89 18.51 11.51
N ARG A 110 -15.83 17.71 11.33
CA ARG A 110 -15.92 16.29 11.01
C ARG A 110 -15.21 15.45 12.07
N ILE A 111 -15.96 14.58 12.75
CA ILE A 111 -15.41 13.72 13.80
C ILE A 111 -15.72 12.26 13.47
N PHE A 112 -14.71 11.52 13.01
CA PHE A 112 -14.81 10.12 12.58
C PHE A 112 -15.90 9.88 11.52
N GLU A 113 -16.07 10.82 10.63
CA GLU A 113 -16.97 10.71 9.49
C GLU A 113 -16.20 10.17 8.28
N ASP A 114 -16.91 9.44 7.41
CA ASP A 114 -16.38 8.98 6.13
C ASP A 114 -15.11 8.11 6.25
N HIS A 115 -15.18 7.06 7.05
CA HIS A 115 -14.08 6.12 7.27
C HIS A 115 -14.35 4.77 6.57
N PRO A 116 -14.06 4.63 5.28
CA PRO A 116 -14.14 3.34 4.61
C PRO A 116 -13.10 2.37 5.17
N LEU A 117 -13.51 1.12 5.32
CA LEU A 117 -12.60 0.00 5.52
C LEU A 117 -12.34 -0.62 4.15
N ILE A 118 -11.13 -0.53 3.67
CA ILE A 118 -10.71 -0.98 2.35
C ILE A 118 -9.73 -2.15 2.43
N VAL A 119 -9.75 -3.01 1.43
CA VAL A 119 -8.69 -4.00 1.22
C VAL A 119 -7.62 -3.35 0.36
N GLU A 120 -6.54 -2.84 0.96
CA GLU A 120 -5.45 -2.24 0.21
C GLU A 120 -4.65 -3.30 -0.56
N SER A 121 -4.40 -4.44 0.09
CA SER A 121 -3.77 -5.58 -0.56
C SER A 121 -4.34 -6.90 -0.07
N LEU A 122 -4.34 -7.90 -0.95
CA LEU A 122 -4.64 -9.29 -0.68
C LEU A 122 -3.85 -10.15 -1.67
N THR A 123 -2.80 -10.81 -1.22
CA THR A 123 -1.88 -11.56 -2.07
C THR A 123 -1.72 -13.00 -1.64
N LEU A 124 -1.60 -13.88 -2.62
CA LEU A 124 -1.07 -15.21 -2.46
C LEU A 124 0.37 -15.19 -2.94
N THR A 125 1.32 -15.48 -2.04
CA THR A 125 2.75 -15.40 -2.30
C THR A 125 3.40 -16.77 -2.13
N TYR A 126 4.16 -17.20 -3.13
CA TYR A 126 5.06 -18.34 -3.03
C TYR A 126 6.50 -17.86 -3.00
N SER A 127 7.25 -18.26 -1.97
CA SER A 127 8.67 -17.91 -1.77
C SER A 127 9.53 -19.16 -1.68
N HIS A 128 10.64 -19.14 -2.40
CA HIS A 128 11.65 -20.18 -2.36
C HIS A 128 13.04 -19.56 -2.52
N GLU A 129 13.91 -19.73 -1.51
CA GLU A 129 15.24 -19.10 -1.44
C GLU A 129 15.12 -17.57 -1.69
N ASP A 130 15.83 -17.07 -2.68
CA ASP A 130 15.91 -15.66 -3.05
C ASP A 130 14.76 -15.19 -3.97
N PHE A 131 13.85 -16.09 -4.31
CA PHE A 131 12.77 -15.84 -5.27
C PHE A 131 11.41 -15.87 -4.61
N SER A 132 10.55 -14.95 -5.01
CA SER A 132 9.12 -14.96 -4.66
C SER A 132 8.27 -14.62 -5.88
N ALA A 133 7.13 -15.29 -5.98
CA ALA A 133 6.08 -14.99 -6.96
C ALA A 133 4.79 -14.71 -6.21
N TYR A 134 4.06 -13.70 -6.61
CA TYR A 134 2.80 -13.34 -5.98
C TYR A 134 1.71 -13.00 -6.99
N ILE A 135 0.46 -13.18 -6.57
CA ILE A 135 -0.73 -12.84 -7.34
C ILE A 135 -1.81 -12.30 -6.42
N GLY A 136 -2.60 -11.36 -6.88
CA GLY A 136 -3.74 -10.79 -6.15
C GLY A 136 -3.83 -9.29 -6.28
N LYS A 137 -4.34 -8.64 -5.22
CA LYS A 137 -4.40 -7.19 -5.10
C LYS A 137 -3.16 -6.68 -4.37
N PHE A 138 -2.42 -5.75 -4.95
CA PHE A 138 -1.18 -5.23 -4.38
C PHE A 138 -0.85 -3.82 -4.89
N ASN A 139 0.17 -3.22 -4.30
CA ASN A 139 0.73 -1.94 -4.71
C ASN A 139 2.01 -2.18 -5.52
N PRO A 140 2.03 -1.97 -6.86
CA PRO A 140 3.22 -2.13 -7.68
C PRO A 140 4.39 -1.29 -7.21
N LYS A 141 5.58 -1.88 -7.11
CA LYS A 141 6.79 -1.17 -6.65
C LYS A 141 7.39 -0.36 -7.78
N VAL A 142 7.40 0.98 -7.65
CA VAL A 142 7.92 1.94 -8.63
C VAL A 142 9.27 2.53 -8.18
N GLY A 143 9.97 1.89 -7.26
CA GLY A 143 11.31 2.27 -6.82
C GLY A 143 11.35 3.40 -5.78
N LEU A 144 10.27 4.06 -5.45
CA LEU A 144 10.20 5.03 -4.35
C LEU A 144 9.86 4.33 -3.04
N ASP A 145 10.49 4.76 -1.97
CA ASP A 145 10.15 4.41 -0.60
C ASP A 145 9.84 5.71 0.15
N TYR A 146 8.55 6.02 0.23
CA TYR A 146 8.11 7.26 0.85
C TYR A 146 8.33 7.29 2.36
N HIS A 147 8.49 6.13 3.01
CA HIS A 147 8.80 6.04 4.44
C HIS A 147 10.24 6.43 4.76
N SER A 148 11.15 6.36 3.80
CA SER A 148 12.56 6.73 3.98
C SER A 148 12.87 8.21 3.71
N PHE A 149 11.90 9.00 3.25
CA PHE A 149 12.11 10.42 3.00
C PHE A 149 11.86 11.26 4.25
N PRO A 150 12.78 12.17 4.61
CA PRO A 150 12.60 13.04 5.76
C PRO A 150 11.56 14.15 5.48
N GLY A 151 10.74 14.43 6.49
CA GLY A 151 9.82 15.57 6.52
C GLY A 151 8.36 15.22 6.21
N LEU A 152 7.46 15.97 6.82
CA LEU A 152 6.01 15.74 6.71
C LEU A 152 5.44 15.98 5.31
N TRP A 153 5.99 16.95 4.59
CA TRP A 153 5.52 17.34 3.25
C TRP A 153 5.96 16.40 2.13
N SER A 154 7.05 15.66 2.34
CA SER A 154 7.53 14.70 1.34
C SER A 154 6.59 13.51 1.19
N TYR A 155 5.87 13.14 2.24
CA TYR A 155 4.91 12.05 2.22
C TYR A 155 3.81 12.27 1.17
N SER A 156 3.12 13.39 1.22
CA SER A 156 2.01 13.70 0.27
C SER A 156 2.48 13.73 -1.18
N MET A 157 3.64 14.34 -1.47
CA MET A 157 4.17 14.38 -2.84
C MET A 157 4.53 13.01 -3.39
N ILE A 158 5.02 12.11 -2.55
CA ILE A 158 5.48 10.79 -2.96
C ILE A 158 4.30 9.83 -3.04
N GLU A 159 3.28 10.01 -2.22
CA GLU A 159 2.08 9.22 -2.26
C GLU A 159 1.34 9.37 -3.60
N GLU A 160 1.33 10.56 -4.21
CA GLU A 160 0.82 10.77 -5.56
C GLU A 160 1.59 9.95 -6.63
N TYR A 161 2.84 9.59 -6.34
CA TYR A 161 3.66 8.75 -7.21
C TYR A 161 3.44 7.25 -7.00
N LYS A 162 2.76 6.86 -5.93
CA LYS A 162 2.42 5.48 -5.62
C LYS A 162 1.38 4.97 -6.63
N ILE A 163 1.60 3.79 -7.16
CA ILE A 163 0.57 3.03 -7.84
C ILE A 163 -0.03 2.09 -6.80
N ALA A 164 -1.31 2.25 -6.48
CA ALA A 164 -1.95 1.50 -5.42
C ALA A 164 -3.13 0.67 -5.93
N GLU A 165 -3.46 -0.38 -5.17
CA GLU A 165 -4.68 -1.18 -5.34
C GLU A 165 -4.85 -1.75 -6.76
N ARG A 166 -3.84 -2.46 -7.23
CA ARG A 166 -3.86 -3.12 -8.55
C ARG A 166 -4.09 -4.62 -8.40
N ILE A 167 -4.82 -5.19 -9.33
CA ILE A 167 -4.93 -6.65 -9.51
C ILE A 167 -3.86 -7.09 -10.49
N GLY A 168 -3.12 -8.14 -10.15
CA GLY A 168 -2.05 -8.60 -11.02
C GLY A 168 -1.23 -9.72 -10.45
N ALA A 169 -0.03 -9.85 -11.02
CA ALA A 169 0.98 -10.80 -10.59
C ALA A 169 2.37 -10.16 -10.63
N GLY A 170 3.26 -10.65 -9.83
CA GLY A 170 4.63 -10.15 -9.81
C GLY A 170 5.65 -11.18 -9.33
N LEU A 171 6.91 -10.82 -9.54
CA LEU A 171 8.08 -11.57 -9.17
C LEU A 171 9.01 -10.67 -8.35
N LYS A 172 9.60 -11.24 -7.32
CA LYS A 172 10.64 -10.62 -6.50
C LYS A 172 11.85 -11.53 -6.50
N TYR A 173 13.02 -10.98 -6.77
CA TYR A 173 14.29 -11.67 -6.64
C TYR A 173 15.20 -10.85 -5.74
N GLY A 174 15.65 -11.44 -4.63
CA GLY A 174 16.61 -10.85 -3.69
C GLY A 174 17.93 -11.57 -3.77
N THR A 175 19.04 -10.88 -3.64
CA THR A 175 20.35 -11.52 -3.54
C THR A 175 21.24 -10.73 -2.59
N ASN A 176 22.00 -11.45 -1.78
CA ASN A 176 23.04 -10.87 -0.95
C ASN A 176 24.39 -11.12 -1.63
N LEU A 177 25.09 -10.06 -2.00
CA LEU A 177 26.41 -10.09 -2.63
C LEU A 177 27.53 -9.81 -1.62
N ASP A 178 27.38 -10.31 -0.40
CA ASP A 178 28.33 -10.11 0.71
C ASP A 178 28.68 -8.62 0.91
N ASP A 179 29.94 -8.25 0.70
CA ASP A 179 30.44 -6.88 0.88
C ASP A 179 29.78 -5.86 -0.07
N PHE A 180 29.18 -6.29 -1.16
CA PHE A 180 28.51 -5.40 -2.12
C PHE A 180 27.03 -5.16 -1.78
N GLY A 181 26.54 -5.72 -0.68
CA GLY A 181 25.22 -5.46 -0.14
C GLY A 181 24.12 -6.36 -0.66
N THR A 182 22.92 -6.07 -0.21
CA THR A 182 21.70 -6.77 -0.58
C THR A 182 20.99 -6.04 -1.71
N HIS A 183 20.62 -6.76 -2.76
CA HIS A 183 19.91 -6.21 -3.91
C HIS A 183 18.58 -6.90 -4.11
N GLN A 184 17.57 -6.16 -4.56
CA GLN A 184 16.24 -6.67 -4.82
C GLN A 184 15.70 -6.13 -6.14
N LEU A 185 15.24 -7.05 -6.99
CA LEU A 185 14.53 -6.77 -8.23
C LEU A 185 13.05 -7.14 -8.04
N ASN A 186 12.14 -6.25 -8.40
CA ASN A 186 10.71 -6.52 -8.47
C ASN A 186 10.21 -6.26 -9.89
N ILE A 187 9.35 -7.13 -10.39
CA ILE A 187 8.68 -6.99 -11.68
C ILE A 187 7.23 -7.36 -11.46
N SER A 188 6.30 -6.57 -11.96
CA SER A 188 4.87 -6.86 -11.88
C SER A 188 4.13 -6.42 -13.13
N ALA A 189 3.04 -7.14 -13.45
CA ALA A 189 2.05 -6.76 -14.45
C ALA A 189 0.69 -6.71 -13.77
N PHE A 190 -0.12 -5.71 -14.12
CA PHE A 190 -1.32 -5.40 -13.37
C PHE A 190 -2.32 -4.57 -14.17
N HIS A 191 -3.52 -4.45 -13.60
CA HIS A 191 -4.54 -3.47 -13.99
C HIS A 191 -5.24 -2.91 -12.74
N VAL A 192 -6.08 -1.91 -12.89
CA VAL A 192 -6.92 -1.35 -11.80
C VAL A 192 -7.83 -2.45 -11.25
N ASP A 193 -8.03 -2.42 -9.94
CA ASP A 193 -8.96 -3.35 -9.30
C ASP A 193 -10.41 -2.97 -9.62
N THR A 194 -11.01 -3.70 -10.53
CA THR A 194 -12.45 -3.66 -10.88
C THR A 194 -13.24 -4.81 -10.26
N THR A 195 -12.62 -5.55 -9.32
CA THR A 195 -13.28 -6.64 -8.62
C THR A 195 -14.07 -6.14 -7.40
N PHE A 196 -14.78 -7.05 -6.73
CA PHE A 196 -15.46 -6.74 -5.47
C PHE A 196 -14.52 -6.23 -4.35
N LEU A 197 -13.20 -6.38 -4.51
CA LEU A 197 -12.20 -5.86 -3.56
C LEU A 197 -11.96 -4.36 -3.72
N SER A 198 -12.48 -3.74 -4.78
CA SER A 198 -12.48 -2.27 -4.93
C SER A 198 -13.54 -1.60 -4.06
N ASP A 199 -14.58 -2.34 -3.65
CA ASP A 199 -15.59 -1.85 -2.71
C ASP A 199 -15.00 -1.64 -1.32
N ALA A 200 -15.58 -0.69 -0.58
CA ALA A 200 -15.28 -0.46 0.81
C ALA A 200 -16.40 -0.96 1.73
N LEU A 201 -16.03 -1.30 2.96
CA LEU A 201 -16.96 -1.58 4.05
C LEU A 201 -17.05 -0.35 4.96
N LEU A 202 -18.09 -0.29 5.79
CA LEU A 202 -18.42 0.77 6.74
C LEU A 202 -18.97 2.01 6.02
N ASP A 203 -18.14 2.73 5.34
CA ASP A 203 -18.54 3.81 4.44
C ASP A 203 -18.17 3.48 3.00
N SER A 204 -18.96 3.93 2.04
CA SER A 204 -18.76 3.59 0.64
C SER A 204 -17.88 4.62 -0.06
N ARG A 205 -16.76 4.20 -0.60
CA ARG A 205 -15.97 5.02 -1.53
C ARG A 205 -16.33 4.77 -3.02
N GLY A 206 -17.33 3.90 -3.27
CA GLY A 206 -17.74 3.49 -4.60
C GLY A 206 -16.96 2.26 -5.11
N HIS A 207 -17.60 1.53 -6.01
CA HIS A 207 -17.02 0.41 -6.73
C HIS A 207 -16.35 0.93 -8.02
N THR A 208 -15.12 0.51 -8.27
CA THR A 208 -14.43 0.85 -9.52
C THR A 208 -14.87 -0.11 -10.62
N SER A 209 -15.25 0.44 -11.74
CA SER A 209 -15.65 -0.30 -12.96
C SER A 209 -14.76 0.07 -14.14
N LYS A 210 -14.80 -0.73 -15.20
CA LYS A 210 -14.07 -0.43 -16.44
C LYS A 210 -14.53 0.87 -17.10
N GLU A 211 -15.83 1.18 -16.95
CA GLU A 211 -16.45 2.38 -17.52
C GLU A 211 -15.94 3.68 -16.90
N ASP A 212 -15.39 3.61 -15.67
CA ASP A 212 -14.81 4.76 -14.99
C ASP A 212 -13.54 5.26 -15.69
N GLY A 213 -12.93 4.41 -16.55
CA GLY A 213 -11.72 4.78 -17.28
C GLY A 213 -10.50 4.96 -16.38
N GLY A 214 -9.55 5.77 -16.80
CA GLY A 214 -8.35 6.09 -16.04
C GLY A 214 -7.17 5.17 -16.34
N LEU A 215 -6.04 5.52 -15.74
CA LEU A 215 -4.77 4.83 -15.96
C LEU A 215 -4.79 3.40 -15.39
N GLY A 216 -4.41 2.45 -16.20
CA GLY A 216 -4.38 1.03 -15.84
C GLY A 216 -5.76 0.36 -15.79
N ASN A 217 -6.85 1.06 -16.13
CA ASN A 217 -8.21 0.51 -16.11
C ASN A 217 -8.58 -0.18 -17.43
N THR A 218 -7.83 -1.20 -17.78
CA THR A 218 -7.96 -1.95 -19.05
C THR A 218 -8.59 -3.33 -18.87
N GLU A 219 -8.58 -3.88 -17.64
CA GLU A 219 -8.87 -5.27 -17.29
C GLU A 219 -7.92 -6.29 -17.95
N ASP A 220 -6.83 -5.80 -18.53
CA ASP A 220 -5.76 -6.59 -19.13
C ASP A 220 -4.42 -6.28 -18.42
N PHE A 221 -3.43 -7.19 -18.56
CA PHE A 221 -2.11 -7.02 -17.91
C PHE A 221 -1.14 -6.19 -18.77
N ASP A 222 -1.63 -5.10 -19.33
CA ASP A 222 -0.86 -4.21 -20.22
C ASP A 222 -0.06 -3.17 -19.44
N SER A 223 -0.42 -2.93 -18.18
CA SER A 223 0.35 -2.09 -17.27
C SER A 223 1.38 -2.93 -16.51
N TYR A 224 2.59 -2.37 -16.31
CA TYR A 224 3.66 -3.07 -15.63
C TYR A 224 4.60 -2.12 -14.87
N ALA A 225 5.30 -2.67 -13.87
CA ALA A 225 6.32 -1.95 -13.11
C ALA A 225 7.56 -2.81 -12.90
N ILE A 226 8.72 -2.15 -12.89
CA ILE A 226 10.02 -2.75 -12.60
C ILE A 226 10.73 -1.85 -11.60
N SER A 227 11.26 -2.44 -10.52
CA SER A 227 12.08 -1.70 -9.57
C SER A 227 13.31 -2.50 -9.15
N LEU A 228 14.42 -1.79 -8.96
CA LEU A 228 15.68 -2.31 -8.47
C LEU A 228 16.12 -1.49 -7.26
N GLY A 229 16.38 -2.15 -6.14
CA GLY A 229 16.91 -1.53 -4.93
C GLY A 229 18.16 -2.22 -4.43
N GLY A 230 18.95 -1.49 -3.64
CA GLY A 230 20.11 -2.06 -2.96
C GLY A 230 20.45 -1.29 -1.70
N LYS A 231 21.00 -2.01 -0.69
CA LYS A 231 21.38 -1.49 0.63
C LYS A 231 22.53 -2.31 1.22
N ASP A 232 23.03 -1.87 2.38
CA ASP A 232 24.02 -2.62 3.19
C ASP A 232 25.38 -2.81 2.49
N PHE A 233 25.98 -1.73 1.94
CA PHE A 233 27.23 -1.76 1.19
C PHE A 233 28.47 -1.76 2.08
N TYR A 234 28.85 -2.89 2.64
CA TYR A 234 29.95 -3.04 3.59
C TYR A 234 31.35 -2.89 2.96
N SER A 235 31.49 -3.15 1.66
CA SER A 235 32.77 -3.06 0.94
C SER A 235 33.41 -1.67 0.92
N LEU A 236 32.61 -0.63 1.14
CA LEU A 236 33.11 0.75 1.16
C LEU A 236 33.78 1.13 2.50
N ASN A 237 33.89 0.18 3.43
CA ASN A 237 34.58 0.28 4.72
C ASN A 237 34.41 1.65 5.41
N ASN A 238 33.19 2.17 5.40
CA ASN A 238 32.84 3.46 5.92
C ASN A 238 31.44 3.39 6.55
N ASN A 239 31.29 3.85 7.76
CA ASN A 239 30.00 3.92 8.48
C ASN A 239 28.89 4.65 7.69
N ILE A 240 29.22 5.39 6.65
CA ILE A 240 28.29 6.07 5.77
C ILE A 240 27.70 5.05 4.76
N ALA A 241 28.50 4.14 4.24
CA ALA A 241 28.08 3.18 3.22
C ALA A 241 27.07 2.15 3.73
N GLU A 242 27.13 1.80 5.01
CA GLU A 242 26.14 0.95 5.68
C GLU A 242 24.76 1.60 5.78
N ARG A 243 24.69 2.93 5.61
CA ARG A 243 23.46 3.71 5.67
C ARG A 243 22.94 4.15 4.30
N VAL A 244 23.69 3.88 3.25
CA VAL A 244 23.27 4.27 1.90
C VAL A 244 22.40 3.18 1.31
N SER A 245 21.27 3.57 0.78
CA SER A 245 20.44 2.73 -0.07
C SER A 245 20.16 3.44 -1.39
N TYR A 246 19.94 2.66 -2.44
CA TYR A 246 19.48 3.20 -3.71
C TYR A 246 18.23 2.48 -4.18
N ARG A 247 17.41 3.18 -4.97
CA ARG A 247 16.26 2.60 -5.66
C ARG A 247 16.09 3.25 -7.02
N PHE A 248 15.75 2.41 -7.99
CA PHE A 248 15.37 2.81 -9.33
C PHE A 248 14.04 2.15 -9.65
N GLY A 249 13.18 2.84 -10.37
CA GLY A 249 11.92 2.29 -10.79
C GLY A 249 11.43 2.85 -12.10
N TYR A 250 10.67 2.04 -12.79
CA TYR A 250 9.94 2.38 -13.98
C TYR A 250 8.57 1.72 -13.92
N ALA A 251 7.55 2.46 -14.33
CA ALA A 251 6.23 1.90 -14.55
C ALA A 251 5.62 2.48 -15.82
N HIS A 252 4.87 1.64 -16.50
CA HIS A 252 3.97 2.00 -17.60
C HIS A 252 2.55 1.65 -17.18
N GLN A 253 1.63 2.58 -17.33
CA GLN A 253 0.20 2.35 -17.15
C GLN A 253 -0.50 2.66 -18.46
N GLU A 254 -1.09 1.63 -19.07
CA GLU A 254 -1.92 1.79 -20.26
C GLU A 254 -3.22 2.50 -19.89
N ALA A 255 -3.64 3.43 -20.72
CA ALA A 255 -4.85 4.18 -20.49
C ALA A 255 -6.08 3.36 -20.81
N GLY A 256 -7.05 3.39 -19.89
CA GLY A 256 -8.42 3.04 -20.18
C GLY A 256 -9.06 4.05 -21.15
N THR A 257 -10.36 4.02 -21.25
CA THR A 257 -11.12 4.91 -22.14
C THR A 257 -10.82 6.40 -21.88
N ALA A 258 -10.48 7.13 -22.93
CA ALA A 258 -10.38 8.60 -23.00
C ALA A 258 -9.12 9.27 -22.40
N GLU A 259 -8.08 8.52 -22.05
CA GLU A 259 -6.82 9.07 -21.55
C GLU A 259 -5.63 8.67 -22.44
N SER A 260 -4.44 9.10 -22.06
CA SER A 260 -3.17 8.67 -22.66
C SER A 260 -2.40 7.84 -21.67
N ASP A 261 -1.59 6.91 -22.18
CA ASP A 261 -0.70 6.10 -21.35
C ASP A 261 0.22 6.98 -20.50
N GLU A 262 0.57 6.45 -19.33
CA GLU A 262 1.47 7.11 -18.41
C GLU A 262 2.76 6.31 -18.23
N GLU A 263 3.88 7.02 -18.19
CA GLU A 263 5.17 6.47 -17.81
C GLU A 263 5.72 7.16 -16.57
N ARG A 264 6.12 6.38 -15.57
CA ARG A 264 6.75 6.88 -14.34
C ARG A 264 8.19 6.39 -14.25
N TYR A 265 9.09 7.31 -13.95
CA TYR A 265 10.49 7.03 -13.69
C TYR A 265 10.85 7.52 -12.30
N SER A 266 11.53 6.71 -11.52
CA SER A 266 12.01 7.11 -10.21
C SER A 266 13.48 6.73 -10.02
N ALA A 267 14.20 7.56 -9.27
CA ALA A 267 15.55 7.29 -8.80
C ALA A 267 15.75 7.93 -7.44
N SER A 268 16.20 7.18 -6.46
CA SER A 268 16.52 7.69 -5.12
C SER A 268 17.82 7.11 -4.59
N ILE A 269 18.52 7.92 -3.81
CA ILE A 269 19.65 7.50 -2.97
C ILE A 269 19.39 8.13 -1.60
N VAL A 270 19.35 7.31 -0.58
CA VAL A 270 19.05 7.69 0.81
C VAL A 270 20.18 7.27 1.70
#